data_3fcea9c0e122a745b487d4915032e06d
#
_entry.id   3fcea9c0e122a745b487d4915032e06d
#
_cell.length_a   1.000
_cell.length_b   1.000
_cell.length_c   1.000
_cell.angle_alpha   90.00
_cell.angle_beta   90.00
_cell.angle_gamma   90.00
#
_symmetry.space_group_name_H-M   'P 1'
#
loop_
_entity.id
_entity.type
_entity.pdbx_description
1 polymer ?
#
loop_
_entity_poly.entity_id
_entity_poly.type
_entity_poly.pdbx_seq_one_letter_code
_entity_poly.pdbx_strand_id
1 'polypeptide(L)'
;MFQKVVFQMLGLGALVGCLPLEAAKNGWYAQAGLIYSHAAGANATRTPNDTWNSPFAGDMGGVDFVGGYKQFFGKKKHWGVRYYGLISLQGGGFSEKTGNKYPTRGPLGSFFYGVGIDALWTFFHNRGTEIGAFVGMAVGGISWAAGAGKANDVCQTKVTNGTCVSMNHLALKNSIGNPNATYSPTFVQWMFNFGVRANFGAHNGVEVGFRVPAVNTPFYTLTNGNISTSTISFRRVIALYANYVYNF
;
A
#
# COMPACT_ATOMS: atom_id res chain seq x y z
N MET A 1 -14.11 21.22 2.54
CA MET A 1 -13.50 20.87 3.84
C MET A 1 -12.06 20.32 3.72
N PHE A 2 -11.65 19.80 2.57
CA PHE A 2 -10.31 19.29 2.30
C PHE A 2 -9.19 20.35 2.15
N GLN A 3 -9.51 21.56 1.70
CA GLN A 3 -8.51 22.62 1.46
C GLN A 3 -7.87 23.21 2.73
N LYS A 4 -8.51 23.14 3.89
CA LYS A 4 -7.95 23.69 5.15
C LYS A 4 -6.95 22.80 5.85
N VAL A 5 -6.97 21.48 5.58
CA VAL A 5 -6.08 20.51 6.23
C VAL A 5 -4.68 20.52 5.58
N VAL A 6 -4.59 20.79 4.27
CA VAL A 6 -3.30 20.82 3.55
C VAL A 6 -2.44 22.02 3.96
N PHE A 7 -3.06 23.17 4.32
CA PHE A 7 -2.32 24.37 4.69
C PHE A 7 -1.75 24.36 6.12
N GLN A 8 -2.31 23.56 7.03
CA GLN A 8 -1.78 23.42 8.40
C GLN A 8 -0.57 22.47 8.52
N MET A 9 -0.38 21.55 7.58
CA MET A 9 0.80 20.67 7.57
C MET A 9 2.07 21.34 7.00
N LEU A 10 1.95 22.41 6.26
CA LEU A 10 3.10 23.20 5.76
C LEU A 10 3.73 24.12 6.78
N GLY A 11 3.09 24.34 7.94
CA GLY A 11 3.56 25.26 8.98
C GLY A 11 4.52 24.68 10.02
N LEU A 12 4.78 23.35 10.03
CA LEU A 12 5.66 22.70 11.02
C LEU A 12 7.13 22.58 10.61
N GLY A 13 7.53 23.15 9.48
CA GLY A 13 8.88 23.03 8.91
C GLY A 13 9.90 24.11 9.30
N ALA A 14 9.56 25.08 10.15
CA ALA A 14 10.37 26.31 10.33
C ALA A 14 11.10 26.41 11.68
N LEU A 15 11.69 25.32 12.16
CA LEU A 15 12.65 25.34 13.26
C LEU A 15 13.90 24.54 12.89
N VAL A 16 14.63 25.02 11.87
CA VAL A 16 15.95 24.48 11.53
C VAL A 16 17.01 25.37 12.14
N GLY A 17 17.50 24.98 13.31
CA GLY A 17 18.72 25.53 13.88
C GLY A 17 19.91 25.23 12.97
N CYS A 18 20.79 26.21 12.76
CA CYS A 18 22.05 26.07 12.03
C CYS A 18 22.94 25.02 12.68
N LEU A 19 23.02 23.83 12.10
CA LEU A 19 23.98 22.78 12.46
C LEU A 19 24.96 22.55 11.32
N PRO A 20 26.20 22.12 11.60
CA PRO A 20 27.28 22.02 10.62
C PRO A 20 27.00 20.92 9.60
N LEU A 21 27.45 21.22 8.39
CA LEU A 21 27.25 20.48 7.17
C LEU A 21 28.10 19.23 7.07
N GLU A 22 27.47 18.10 6.86
CA GLU A 22 28.17 16.91 6.34
C GLU A 22 27.40 16.28 5.18
N ALA A 23 28.17 15.89 4.14
CA ALA A 23 27.68 15.19 2.95
C ALA A 23 26.94 13.90 3.31
N ALA A 24 26.15 13.35 2.38
CA ALA A 24 25.42 12.09 2.52
C ALA A 24 26.17 11.07 3.35
N LYS A 25 25.69 10.81 4.57
CA LYS A 25 26.34 9.89 5.52
C LYS A 25 25.76 8.49 5.36
N ASN A 26 26.67 7.51 5.46
CA ASN A 26 26.25 6.14 5.74
C ASN A 26 25.70 6.08 7.13
N GLY A 27 24.56 5.43 7.34
CA GLY A 27 23.98 5.33 8.65
C GLY A 27 22.58 4.74 8.67
N TRP A 28 22.12 4.51 9.86
CA TRP A 28 20.76 4.11 10.13
C TRP A 28 19.80 5.27 9.89
N TYR A 29 18.58 4.94 9.51
CA TYR A 29 17.52 5.92 9.36
C TYR A 29 16.17 5.32 9.70
N ALA A 30 15.25 6.18 10.10
CA ALA A 30 13.85 5.85 10.28
C ALA A 30 12.98 6.84 9.52
N GLN A 31 11.83 6.38 9.04
CA GLN A 31 10.85 7.22 8.37
C GLN A 31 9.45 6.93 8.92
N ALA A 32 8.66 7.97 9.01
CA ALA A 32 7.22 7.88 9.29
C ALA A 32 6.47 8.89 8.43
N GLY A 33 5.31 8.52 7.93
CA GLY A 33 4.55 9.41 7.09
C GLY A 33 3.18 8.90 6.69
N LEU A 34 2.62 9.59 5.70
CA LEU A 34 1.29 9.33 5.18
C LEU A 34 1.39 8.62 3.84
N ILE A 35 0.43 7.74 3.60
CA ILE A 35 0.28 7.03 2.33
C ILE A 35 -1.17 7.10 1.88
N TYR A 36 -1.36 7.32 0.59
CA TYR A 36 -2.63 7.22 -0.12
C TYR A 36 -2.49 6.21 -1.25
N SER A 37 -3.45 5.33 -1.41
CA SER A 37 -3.42 4.35 -2.49
C SER A 37 -4.78 4.15 -3.13
N HIS A 38 -4.76 3.90 -4.43
CA HIS A 38 -5.89 3.38 -5.18
C HIS A 38 -5.83 1.86 -5.20
N ALA A 39 -6.90 1.23 -4.73
CA ALA A 39 -7.08 -0.22 -4.77
C ALA A 39 -8.09 -0.59 -5.86
N ALA A 40 -7.81 -1.67 -6.55
CA ALA A 40 -8.72 -2.29 -7.49
C ALA A 40 -8.83 -3.78 -7.21
N GLY A 41 -9.90 -4.38 -7.69
CA GLY A 41 -10.09 -5.80 -7.61
C GLY A 41 -11.21 -6.23 -8.53
N ALA A 42 -11.48 -7.51 -8.52
CA ALA A 42 -12.55 -8.08 -9.29
C ALA A 42 -13.11 -9.33 -8.62
N ASN A 43 -14.40 -9.51 -8.77
CA ASN A 43 -15.06 -10.78 -8.61
C ASN A 43 -15.21 -11.39 -10.01
N ALA A 44 -14.34 -12.33 -10.35
CA ALA A 44 -14.30 -12.97 -11.65
C ALA A 44 -14.87 -14.39 -11.54
N THR A 45 -15.89 -14.70 -12.33
CA THR A 45 -16.42 -16.06 -12.47
C THR A 45 -16.13 -16.53 -13.88
N ARG A 46 -15.38 -17.62 -13.99
CA ARG A 46 -15.01 -18.26 -15.27
C ARG A 46 -15.75 -19.59 -15.39
N THR A 47 -16.43 -19.74 -16.50
CA THR A 47 -17.01 -21.02 -16.97
C THR A 47 -16.29 -21.48 -18.22
N PRO A 48 -16.47 -22.73 -18.71
CA PRO A 48 -15.85 -23.19 -19.96
C PRO A 48 -16.18 -22.33 -21.19
N ASN A 49 -17.35 -21.68 -21.18
CA ASN A 49 -17.86 -20.94 -22.35
C ASN A 49 -17.93 -19.42 -22.12
N ASP A 50 -17.75 -18.92 -20.89
CA ASP A 50 -17.90 -17.51 -20.58
C ASP A 50 -17.08 -17.04 -19.38
N THR A 51 -16.79 -15.74 -19.32
CA THR A 51 -16.11 -15.11 -18.20
C THR A 51 -16.84 -13.84 -17.78
N TRP A 52 -17.37 -13.84 -16.58
CA TRP A 52 -18.02 -12.68 -15.96
C TRP A 52 -17.03 -12.00 -15.04
N ASN A 53 -16.94 -10.68 -15.14
CA ASN A 53 -16.04 -9.89 -14.34
C ASN A 53 -16.77 -8.68 -13.76
N SER A 54 -16.88 -8.64 -12.42
CA SER A 54 -17.43 -7.49 -11.69
C SER A 54 -16.30 -6.73 -11.03
N PRO A 55 -15.79 -5.65 -11.65
CA PRO A 55 -14.70 -4.88 -11.10
C PRO A 55 -15.16 -4.04 -9.91
N PHE A 56 -14.30 -3.89 -8.94
CA PHE A 56 -14.46 -2.94 -7.86
C PHE A 56 -13.18 -2.10 -7.68
N ALA A 57 -13.37 -0.89 -7.19
CA ALA A 57 -12.29 0.03 -6.94
C ALA A 57 -12.55 0.79 -5.62
N GLY A 58 -11.48 1.30 -5.03
CA GLY A 58 -11.56 2.06 -3.81
C GLY A 58 -10.29 2.81 -3.51
N ASP A 59 -10.40 3.76 -2.60
CA ASP A 59 -9.30 4.58 -2.17
C ASP A 59 -9.03 4.33 -0.69
N MET A 60 -7.74 4.28 -0.32
CA MET A 60 -7.29 4.03 1.04
C MET A 60 -6.25 5.07 1.43
N GLY A 61 -6.36 5.56 2.65
CA GLY A 61 -5.36 6.40 3.30
C GLY A 61 -4.77 5.69 4.51
N GLY A 62 -3.57 6.08 4.91
CA GLY A 62 -2.95 5.44 6.06
C GLY A 62 -1.58 5.99 6.41
N VAL A 63 -0.82 5.18 7.13
CA VAL A 63 0.51 5.52 7.64
C VAL A 63 1.56 4.50 7.23
N ASP A 64 2.77 4.99 7.04
CA ASP A 64 3.96 4.23 6.72
C ASP A 64 5.02 4.38 7.78
N PHE A 65 5.71 3.28 8.09
CA PHE A 65 6.90 3.25 8.91
C PHE A 65 7.99 2.48 8.17
N VAL A 66 9.17 3.09 8.05
CA VAL A 66 10.32 2.50 7.39
C VAL A 66 11.53 2.65 8.30
N GLY A 67 12.32 1.60 8.43
CA GLY A 67 13.58 1.64 9.15
C GLY A 67 14.65 0.87 8.39
N GLY A 68 15.87 1.42 8.31
CA GLY A 68 16.90 0.78 7.52
C GLY A 68 18.26 1.44 7.60
N TYR A 69 19.13 0.99 6.72
CA TYR A 69 20.50 1.48 6.61
C TYR A 69 20.79 1.98 5.20
N LYS A 70 21.48 3.14 5.09
CA LYS A 70 21.93 3.75 3.84
C LYS A 70 23.44 3.64 3.70
N GLN A 71 23.91 3.29 2.52
CA GLN A 71 25.31 3.19 2.19
C GLN A 71 25.56 3.93 0.88
N PHE A 72 26.43 4.94 0.93
CA PHE A 72 26.85 5.72 -0.24
C PHE A 72 28.28 5.34 -0.65
N PHE A 73 28.54 5.35 -1.95
CA PHE A 73 29.78 4.93 -2.57
C PHE A 73 30.56 6.10 -3.19
N GLY A 74 31.88 5.95 -3.24
CA GLY A 74 32.80 6.89 -3.84
C GLY A 74 33.01 8.18 -3.04
N LYS A 75 34.02 8.95 -3.45
CA LYS A 75 34.41 10.21 -2.76
C LYS A 75 33.34 11.30 -2.84
N LYS A 76 32.56 11.33 -3.94
CA LYS A 76 31.52 12.34 -4.17
C LYS A 76 30.14 11.91 -3.63
N LYS A 77 29.98 10.66 -3.18
CA LYS A 77 28.74 10.10 -2.59
C LYS A 77 27.47 10.37 -3.41
N HIS A 78 27.57 10.40 -4.73
CA HIS A 78 26.42 10.60 -5.61
C HIS A 78 25.51 9.37 -5.69
N TRP A 79 26.08 8.18 -5.52
CA TRP A 79 25.38 6.90 -5.62
C TRP A 79 25.39 6.19 -4.28
N GLY A 80 24.28 5.55 -3.96
CA GLY A 80 24.15 4.75 -2.77
C GLY A 80 23.10 3.66 -2.94
N VAL A 81 23.02 2.82 -1.92
CA VAL A 81 22.02 1.79 -1.77
C VAL A 81 21.43 1.91 -0.36
N ARG A 82 20.16 1.63 -0.21
CA ARG A 82 19.56 1.48 1.11
C ARG A 82 18.82 0.15 1.21
N TYR A 83 18.87 -0.43 2.39
CA TYR A 83 18.14 -1.63 2.78
C TYR A 83 17.19 -1.25 3.90
N TYR A 84 15.96 -1.77 3.88
CA TYR A 84 14.98 -1.35 4.87
C TYR A 84 13.91 -2.40 5.15
N GLY A 85 13.32 -2.31 6.35
CA GLY A 85 12.04 -2.87 6.68
C GLY A 85 10.95 -1.82 6.52
N LEU A 86 9.76 -2.24 6.09
CA LEU A 86 8.61 -1.40 5.83
C LEU A 86 7.35 -2.01 6.44
N ILE A 87 6.60 -1.17 7.15
CA ILE A 87 5.25 -1.48 7.62
C ILE A 87 4.31 -0.38 7.11
N SER A 88 3.17 -0.78 6.53
CA SER A 88 2.16 0.13 6.00
C SER A 88 0.77 -0.31 6.42
N LEU A 89 0.05 0.59 7.07
CA LEU A 89 -1.34 0.41 7.53
C LEU A 89 -2.24 1.37 6.77
N GLN A 90 -3.25 0.84 6.10
CA GLN A 90 -4.18 1.66 5.31
C GLN A 90 -5.62 1.23 5.52
N GLY A 91 -6.52 2.20 5.49
CA GLY A 91 -7.96 2.00 5.58
C GLY A 91 -8.72 2.92 4.63
N GLY A 92 -9.87 2.47 4.16
CA GLY A 92 -10.73 3.20 3.25
C GLY A 92 -11.98 2.44 2.90
N GLY A 93 -12.44 2.57 1.66
CA GLY A 93 -13.63 1.86 1.20
C GLY A 93 -13.49 1.36 -0.21
N PHE A 94 -14.30 0.37 -0.57
CA PHE A 94 -14.45 -0.10 -1.94
C PHE A 94 -15.87 0.11 -2.44
N SER A 95 -16.01 0.22 -3.76
CA SER A 95 -17.28 0.26 -4.47
C SER A 95 -17.20 -0.69 -5.67
N GLU A 96 -18.10 -1.65 -5.73
CA GLU A 96 -18.26 -2.56 -6.86
C GLU A 96 -19.18 -1.92 -7.89
N LYS A 97 -18.71 -1.82 -9.14
CA LYS A 97 -19.52 -1.39 -10.28
C LYS A 97 -20.13 -2.61 -10.94
N THR A 98 -21.16 -3.15 -10.35
CA THR A 98 -22.00 -4.12 -11.03
C THR A 98 -23.05 -3.34 -11.82
N GLY A 99 -23.52 -3.86 -12.96
CA GLY A 99 -24.55 -3.20 -13.77
C GLY A 99 -25.91 -2.93 -13.08
N ASN A 100 -25.95 -3.11 -11.78
CA ASN A 100 -27.08 -2.83 -10.90
C ASN A 100 -27.18 -1.33 -10.60
N LYS A 101 -28.41 -0.86 -10.45
CA LYS A 101 -28.76 0.53 -10.08
C LYS A 101 -28.04 1.03 -8.82
N TYR A 102 -27.67 0.12 -7.91
CA TYR A 102 -27.00 0.43 -6.64
C TYR A 102 -25.70 -0.37 -6.50
N PRO A 103 -24.53 0.31 -6.52
CA PRO A 103 -23.25 -0.36 -6.33
C PRO A 103 -23.09 -0.89 -4.90
N THR A 104 -22.48 -2.06 -4.76
CA THR A 104 -22.09 -2.59 -3.45
C THR A 104 -20.89 -1.81 -2.93
N ARG A 105 -20.97 -1.31 -1.71
CA ARG A 105 -19.90 -0.56 -1.03
C ARG A 105 -19.59 -1.17 0.32
N GLY A 106 -18.33 -1.07 0.74
CA GLY A 106 -17.91 -1.53 2.05
C GLY A 106 -16.56 -0.97 2.48
N PRO A 107 -16.21 -1.09 3.76
CA PRO A 107 -14.89 -0.71 4.23
C PRO A 107 -13.83 -1.71 3.74
N LEU A 108 -12.63 -1.18 3.43
CA LEU A 108 -11.48 -1.94 3.00
C LEU A 108 -10.26 -1.47 3.77
N GLY A 109 -9.47 -2.41 4.28
CA GLY A 109 -8.20 -2.14 4.91
C GLY A 109 -7.10 -3.02 4.33
N SER A 110 -5.85 -2.56 4.43
CA SER A 110 -4.69 -3.36 4.08
C SER A 110 -3.56 -3.14 5.08
N PHE A 111 -2.87 -4.21 5.38
CA PHE A 111 -1.65 -4.22 6.17
C PHE A 111 -0.53 -4.84 5.34
N PHE A 112 0.54 -4.09 5.09
CA PHE A 112 1.74 -4.58 4.42
C PHE A 112 2.92 -4.56 5.39
N TYR A 113 3.74 -5.62 5.34
CA TYR A 113 5.01 -5.72 6.05
C TYR A 113 6.03 -6.43 5.15
N GLY A 114 7.24 -5.89 5.08
CA GLY A 114 8.24 -6.46 4.19
C GLY A 114 9.59 -5.79 4.29
N VAL A 115 10.45 -6.18 3.37
CA VAL A 115 11.80 -5.65 3.23
C VAL A 115 12.01 -5.09 1.83
N GLY A 116 12.90 -4.15 1.69
CA GLY A 116 13.19 -3.53 0.41
C GLY A 116 14.65 -3.11 0.23
N ILE A 117 14.98 -2.85 -1.01
CA ILE A 117 16.27 -2.32 -1.45
C ILE A 117 16.03 -1.26 -2.50
N ASP A 118 16.66 -0.10 -2.34
CA ASP A 118 16.60 0.98 -3.32
C ASP A 118 18.01 1.48 -3.67
N ALA A 119 18.20 1.79 -4.94
CA ALA A 119 19.31 2.57 -5.42
C ALA A 119 19.03 4.05 -5.18
N LEU A 120 20.00 4.76 -4.65
CA LEU A 120 19.95 6.18 -4.34
C LEU A 120 20.84 6.97 -5.30
N TRP A 121 20.32 8.06 -5.81
CA TRP A 121 21.08 8.99 -6.62
C TRP A 121 20.92 10.41 -6.09
N THR A 122 22.06 11.05 -5.68
CA THR A 122 22.12 12.44 -5.23
C THR A 122 22.62 13.30 -6.37
N PHE A 123 21.80 14.20 -6.86
CA PHE A 123 22.13 15.09 -7.98
C PHE A 123 22.38 16.53 -7.55
N PHE A 124 21.95 16.92 -6.35
CA PHE A 124 22.20 18.23 -5.79
C PHE A 124 22.70 18.11 -4.35
N HIS A 125 23.79 18.81 -4.07
CA HIS A 125 24.37 18.89 -2.75
C HIS A 125 24.93 20.29 -2.55
N ASN A 126 24.39 21.04 -1.60
CA ASN A 126 24.84 22.38 -1.25
C ASN A 126 24.56 22.68 0.21
N ARG A 127 25.60 23.12 0.94
CA ARG A 127 25.58 23.65 2.31
C ARG A 127 24.50 23.00 3.23
N GLY A 128 24.48 21.66 3.34
CA GLY A 128 23.58 20.94 4.24
C GLY A 128 22.23 20.58 3.66
N THR A 129 21.98 20.91 2.40
CA THR A 129 20.82 20.40 1.67
C THR A 129 21.27 19.41 0.63
N GLU A 130 20.65 18.25 0.62
CA GLU A 130 20.90 17.18 -0.32
C GLU A 130 19.57 16.81 -0.99
N ILE A 131 19.53 16.85 -2.33
CA ILE A 131 18.38 16.42 -3.11
C ILE A 131 18.78 15.27 -4.00
N GLY A 132 17.95 14.27 -4.04
CA GLY A 132 18.20 13.05 -4.80
C GLY A 132 16.92 12.35 -5.22
N ALA A 133 17.11 11.30 -5.98
CA ALA A 133 16.06 10.38 -6.37
C ALA A 133 16.40 8.97 -5.87
N PHE A 134 15.42 8.11 -5.89
CA PHE A 134 15.59 6.70 -5.60
C PHE A 134 14.70 5.86 -6.49
N VAL A 135 15.14 4.64 -6.74
CA VAL A 135 14.37 3.60 -7.40
C VAL A 135 14.74 2.25 -6.79
N GLY A 136 13.76 1.39 -6.60
CA GLY A 136 14.01 0.08 -6.03
C GLY A 136 12.79 -0.79 -5.96
N MET A 137 12.87 -1.80 -5.10
CA MET A 137 11.82 -2.80 -4.94
C MET A 137 11.69 -3.22 -3.49
N ALA A 138 10.48 -3.65 -3.14
CA ALA A 138 10.19 -4.28 -1.86
C ALA A 138 9.38 -5.56 -2.07
N VAL A 139 9.58 -6.52 -1.18
CA VAL A 139 8.84 -7.78 -1.12
C VAL A 139 8.38 -8.03 0.30
N GLY A 140 7.19 -8.55 0.46
CA GLY A 140 6.64 -8.84 1.78
C GLY A 140 5.25 -9.46 1.72
N GLY A 141 4.60 -9.53 2.88
CA GLY A 141 3.21 -9.95 3.02
C GLY A 141 2.26 -8.77 2.94
N ILE A 142 1.16 -8.93 2.23
CA ILE A 142 0.02 -8.03 2.29
C ILE A 142 -1.20 -8.77 2.81
N SER A 143 -1.87 -8.21 3.82
CA SER A 143 -3.11 -8.74 4.37
C SER A 143 -4.25 -7.77 4.08
N TRP A 144 -5.40 -8.33 3.67
CA TRP A 144 -6.60 -7.56 3.34
C TRP A 144 -7.70 -7.79 4.39
N ALA A 145 -8.33 -6.71 4.81
CA ALA A 145 -9.51 -6.71 5.66
C ALA A 145 -10.66 -6.04 4.90
N ALA A 146 -11.60 -6.83 4.41
CA ALA A 146 -12.79 -6.37 3.72
C ALA A 146 -14.01 -6.52 4.64
N GLY A 147 -14.67 -5.41 4.94
CA GLY A 147 -15.84 -5.39 5.81
C GLY A 147 -17.12 -5.83 5.10
N ALA A 148 -18.26 -5.54 5.70
CA ALA A 148 -19.56 -5.90 5.14
C ALA A 148 -19.87 -5.08 3.88
N GLY A 149 -20.22 -5.75 2.79
CA GLY A 149 -20.71 -5.11 1.58
C GLY A 149 -22.19 -4.72 1.71
N LYS A 150 -22.54 -3.48 1.37
CA LYS A 150 -23.90 -2.96 1.37
C LYS A 150 -24.26 -2.33 0.03
N ALA A 151 -25.46 -2.63 -0.46
CA ALA A 151 -26.07 -1.97 -1.61
C ALA A 151 -27.39 -1.35 -1.18
N ASN A 152 -27.55 -0.02 -1.30
CA ASN A 152 -28.71 0.72 -0.80
C ASN A 152 -29.06 0.37 0.67
N ASP A 153 -28.05 0.39 1.56
CA ASP A 153 -28.13 0.00 2.97
C ASP A 153 -28.50 -1.46 3.26
N VAL A 154 -28.79 -2.25 2.23
CA VAL A 154 -29.06 -3.68 2.36
C VAL A 154 -27.73 -4.44 2.32
N CYS A 155 -27.47 -5.23 3.36
CA CYS A 155 -26.28 -6.08 3.44
C CYS A 155 -26.28 -7.14 2.34
N GLN A 156 -25.17 -7.23 1.60
CA GLN A 156 -24.94 -8.24 0.56
C GLN A 156 -24.12 -9.42 1.09
N THR A 157 -23.38 -9.24 2.18
CA THR A 157 -22.54 -10.28 2.80
C THR A 157 -23.25 -10.91 4.00
N LYS A 158 -24.29 -11.73 3.71
CA LYS A 158 -25.09 -12.39 4.75
C LYS A 158 -24.70 -13.86 4.90
N VAL A 159 -24.66 -14.34 6.12
CA VAL A 159 -24.62 -15.78 6.43
C VAL A 159 -26.02 -16.39 6.38
N THR A 160 -26.12 -17.71 6.44
CA THR A 160 -27.36 -18.49 6.26
C THR A 160 -28.51 -18.05 7.17
N ASN A 161 -28.20 -17.52 8.36
CA ASN A 161 -29.22 -16.99 9.30
C ASN A 161 -29.64 -15.53 9.03
N GLY A 162 -29.17 -14.93 7.91
CA GLY A 162 -29.48 -13.55 7.55
C GLY A 162 -28.60 -12.50 8.22
N THR A 163 -27.71 -12.86 9.14
CA THR A 163 -26.83 -11.93 9.83
C THR A 163 -25.81 -11.33 8.85
N CYS A 164 -25.64 -10.00 8.89
CA CYS A 164 -24.65 -9.27 8.12
C CYS A 164 -23.26 -9.43 8.72
N VAL A 165 -22.30 -9.90 7.94
CA VAL A 165 -20.93 -10.15 8.37
C VAL A 165 -19.92 -9.50 7.43
N SER A 166 -18.66 -9.39 7.85
CA SER A 166 -17.58 -8.95 6.99
C SER A 166 -17.34 -9.94 5.85
N MET A 167 -16.81 -9.47 4.75
CA MET A 167 -16.40 -10.33 3.61
C MET A 167 -15.35 -11.36 4.03
N ASN A 168 -14.40 -10.98 4.91
CA ASN A 168 -13.44 -11.91 5.50
C ASN A 168 -14.12 -13.05 6.26
N HIS A 169 -15.11 -12.74 7.10
CA HIS A 169 -15.84 -13.76 7.86
C HIS A 169 -16.63 -14.68 6.94
N LEU A 170 -17.32 -14.12 5.95
CA LEU A 170 -18.08 -14.89 4.97
C LEU A 170 -17.19 -15.82 4.16
N ALA A 171 -16.06 -15.32 3.65
CA ALA A 171 -15.09 -16.10 2.89
C ALA A 171 -14.46 -17.23 3.74
N LEU A 172 -14.09 -16.92 5.00
CA LEU A 172 -13.60 -17.92 5.94
C LEU A 172 -14.63 -19.00 6.19
N LYS A 173 -15.87 -18.62 6.52
CA LYS A 173 -16.94 -19.57 6.80
C LYS A 173 -17.23 -20.49 5.61
N ASN A 174 -17.23 -19.95 4.41
CA ASN A 174 -17.48 -20.70 3.18
C ASN A 174 -16.31 -21.61 2.78
N SER A 175 -15.10 -21.38 3.29
CA SER A 175 -13.93 -22.22 3.05
C SER A 175 -13.80 -23.37 4.06
N ILE A 176 -14.35 -23.23 5.25
CA ILE A 176 -14.28 -24.27 6.29
C ILE A 176 -15.12 -25.49 5.85
N GLY A 177 -14.45 -26.65 5.75
CA GLY A 177 -15.10 -27.93 5.35
C GLY A 177 -15.45 -28.03 3.86
N ASN A 178 -15.07 -27.03 3.04
CA ASN A 178 -15.27 -27.07 1.61
C ASN A 178 -13.91 -27.22 0.88
N PRO A 179 -13.54 -28.40 0.38
CA PRO A 179 -12.25 -28.62 -0.31
C PRO A 179 -12.12 -27.83 -1.60
N ASN A 180 -13.21 -27.32 -2.15
CA ASN A 180 -13.27 -26.56 -3.38
C ASN A 180 -13.16 -25.05 -3.15
N ALA A 181 -13.12 -24.59 -1.90
CA ALA A 181 -13.00 -23.19 -1.55
C ALA A 181 -11.69 -22.89 -0.83
N THR A 182 -10.98 -21.86 -1.30
CA THR A 182 -9.75 -21.38 -0.68
C THR A 182 -9.92 -19.91 -0.27
N TYR A 183 -9.62 -19.63 0.98
CA TYR A 183 -9.57 -18.26 1.52
C TYR A 183 -8.17 -17.93 2.00
N SER A 184 -7.58 -16.87 1.48
CA SER A 184 -6.27 -16.38 1.88
C SER A 184 -6.29 -14.85 2.01
N PRO A 185 -6.45 -14.30 3.22
CA PRO A 185 -6.43 -12.85 3.43
C PRO A 185 -5.04 -12.26 3.29
N THR A 186 -3.99 -13.09 3.38
CA THR A 186 -2.58 -12.67 3.32
C THR A 186 -1.90 -13.31 2.11
N PHE A 187 -1.15 -12.50 1.37
CA PHE A 187 -0.45 -12.94 0.17
C PHE A 187 0.92 -12.26 0.03
N VAL A 188 1.81 -12.87 -0.73
CA VAL A 188 3.09 -12.26 -1.09
C VAL A 188 2.87 -11.13 -2.09
N GLN A 189 3.51 -9.99 -1.83
CA GLN A 189 3.43 -8.81 -2.69
C GLN A 189 4.82 -8.31 -3.04
N TRP A 190 5.03 -8.07 -4.32
CA TRP A 190 6.17 -7.32 -4.85
C TRP A 190 5.73 -5.91 -5.20
N MET A 191 6.59 -4.92 -4.91
CA MET A 191 6.34 -3.52 -5.21
C MET A 191 7.60 -2.89 -5.80
N PHE A 192 7.42 -2.07 -6.82
CA PHE A 192 8.44 -1.15 -7.30
C PHE A 192 8.27 0.19 -6.60
N ASN A 193 9.38 0.78 -6.14
CA ASN A 193 9.42 2.06 -5.45
C ASN A 193 10.22 3.05 -6.26
N PHE A 194 9.77 4.28 -6.36
CA PHE A 194 10.53 5.37 -6.95
C PHE A 194 10.05 6.71 -6.41
N GLY A 195 10.95 7.68 -6.34
CA GLY A 195 10.60 8.99 -5.82
C GLY A 195 11.78 9.92 -5.68
N VAL A 196 11.54 10.99 -4.98
CA VAL A 196 12.51 12.03 -4.66
C VAL A 196 12.70 12.15 -3.15
N ARG A 197 13.92 12.53 -2.77
CA ARG A 197 14.28 12.73 -1.38
C ARG A 197 15.01 14.07 -1.22
N ALA A 198 14.79 14.73 -0.10
CA ALA A 198 15.55 15.90 0.30
C ALA A 198 15.96 15.73 1.76
N ASN A 199 17.25 15.89 2.05
CA ASN A 199 17.76 15.92 3.41
C ASN A 199 18.18 17.36 3.74
N PHE A 200 17.89 17.77 4.97
CA PHE A 200 18.19 19.10 5.49
C PHE A 200 19.02 18.95 6.76
N GLY A 201 20.26 19.43 6.72
CA GLY A 201 21.20 19.24 7.82
C GLY A 201 21.61 17.76 8.00
N ALA A 202 22.00 17.41 9.22
CA ALA A 202 22.56 16.09 9.53
C ALA A 202 21.47 15.01 9.67
N HIS A 203 20.29 15.37 10.20
CA HIS A 203 19.34 14.38 10.69
C HIS A 203 17.97 14.40 9.98
N ASN A 204 17.55 15.52 9.43
CA ASN A 204 16.19 15.72 8.95
C ASN A 204 16.09 15.54 7.44
N GLY A 205 15.01 14.95 6.98
CA GLY A 205 14.71 14.83 5.57
C GLY A 205 13.22 14.59 5.31
N VAL A 206 12.88 14.72 4.05
CA VAL A 206 11.56 14.37 3.53
C VAL A 206 11.72 13.52 2.29
N GLU A 207 10.78 12.64 2.09
CA GLU A 207 10.74 11.75 0.94
C GLU A 207 9.31 11.68 0.41
N VAL A 208 9.16 11.84 -0.91
CA VAL A 208 7.90 11.67 -1.61
C VAL A 208 8.11 10.67 -2.73
N GLY A 209 7.25 9.69 -2.80
CA GLY A 209 7.42 8.63 -3.78
C GLY A 209 6.15 7.85 -4.09
N PHE A 210 6.30 6.98 -5.05
CA PHE A 210 5.27 6.06 -5.49
C PHE A 210 5.68 4.62 -5.21
N ARG A 211 4.69 3.77 -4.92
CA ARG A 211 4.82 2.32 -4.89
C ARG A 211 3.83 1.71 -5.85
N VAL A 212 4.33 0.86 -6.73
CA VAL A 212 3.52 0.15 -7.72
C VAL A 212 3.61 -1.34 -7.43
N PRO A 213 2.57 -1.92 -6.84
CA PRO A 213 2.49 -3.35 -6.61
C PRO A 213 2.37 -4.13 -7.92
N ALA A 214 3.09 -5.24 -8.03
CA ALA A 214 3.18 -6.02 -9.27
C ALA A 214 2.25 -7.25 -9.29
N VAL A 215 1.74 -7.69 -8.14
CA VAL A 215 1.01 -8.96 -8.03
C VAL A 215 -0.44 -8.74 -7.62
N ASN A 216 -1.37 -9.42 -8.29
CA ASN A 216 -2.75 -9.54 -7.84
C ASN A 216 -2.83 -10.57 -6.71
N THR A 217 -3.59 -10.25 -5.66
CA THR A 217 -3.74 -11.16 -4.52
C THR A 217 -5.11 -11.84 -4.57
N PRO A 218 -5.18 -13.17 -4.83
CA PRO A 218 -6.42 -13.91 -4.76
C PRO A 218 -6.84 -14.02 -3.29
N PHE A 219 -7.95 -13.36 -2.95
CA PHE A 219 -8.48 -13.31 -1.60
C PHE A 219 -9.38 -14.51 -1.28
N TYR A 220 -10.22 -14.89 -2.25
CA TYR A 220 -11.12 -16.02 -2.14
C TYR A 220 -11.29 -16.68 -3.50
N THR A 221 -11.22 -18.00 -3.56
CA THR A 221 -11.46 -18.78 -4.77
C THR A 221 -12.39 -19.93 -4.46
N LEU A 222 -13.42 -20.10 -5.28
CA LEU A 222 -14.34 -21.23 -5.23
C LEU A 222 -14.31 -21.91 -6.58
N THR A 223 -13.97 -23.20 -6.60
CA THR A 223 -13.93 -24.03 -7.81
C THR A 223 -15.06 -25.05 -7.74
N ASN A 224 -15.95 -25.06 -8.70
CA ASN A 224 -17.05 -26.01 -8.78
C ASN A 224 -16.76 -27.04 -9.87
N GLY A 225 -15.88 -28.00 -9.55
CA GLY A 225 -15.41 -29.02 -10.49
C GLY A 225 -14.84 -28.37 -11.77
N ASN A 226 -15.21 -28.91 -12.92
CA ASN A 226 -14.84 -28.36 -14.23
C ASN A 226 -15.86 -27.33 -14.78
N ILE A 227 -16.89 -26.97 -13.99
CA ILE A 227 -18.01 -26.15 -14.43
C ILE A 227 -17.72 -24.66 -14.28
N SER A 228 -17.19 -24.22 -13.12
CA SER A 228 -16.91 -22.81 -12.89
C SER A 228 -15.86 -22.59 -11.80
N THR A 229 -15.10 -21.50 -11.94
CA THR A 229 -14.23 -20.99 -10.90
C THR A 229 -14.59 -19.54 -10.64
N SER A 230 -14.90 -19.19 -9.38
CA SER A 230 -15.15 -17.82 -8.94
C SER A 230 -13.98 -17.36 -8.07
N THR A 231 -13.38 -16.23 -8.42
CA THR A 231 -12.24 -15.66 -7.68
C THR A 231 -12.47 -14.21 -7.34
N ILE A 232 -12.35 -13.86 -6.05
CA ILE A 232 -12.30 -12.49 -5.59
C ILE A 232 -10.83 -12.13 -5.37
N SER A 233 -10.36 -11.10 -6.05
CA SER A 233 -8.96 -10.64 -5.94
C SER A 233 -8.90 -9.16 -5.59
N PHE A 234 -7.87 -8.79 -4.80
CA PHE A 234 -7.55 -7.41 -4.46
C PHE A 234 -6.16 -7.04 -4.95
N ARG A 235 -5.98 -5.78 -5.34
CA ARG A 235 -4.67 -5.22 -5.69
C ARG A 235 -4.65 -3.73 -5.36
N ARG A 236 -3.58 -3.27 -4.73
CA ARG A 236 -3.24 -1.85 -4.83
C ARG A 236 -2.69 -1.59 -6.22
N VAL A 237 -3.18 -0.57 -6.90
CA VAL A 237 -2.74 -0.22 -8.25
C VAL A 237 -1.51 0.65 -8.16
N ILE A 238 -1.61 1.70 -7.35
CA ILE A 238 -0.54 2.66 -7.10
C ILE A 238 -0.74 3.25 -5.70
N ALA A 239 0.35 3.56 -5.04
CA ALA A 239 0.34 4.30 -3.79
C ALA A 239 1.29 5.50 -3.89
N LEU A 240 0.83 6.66 -3.44
CA LEU A 240 1.62 7.87 -3.23
C LEU A 240 1.90 8.00 -1.73
N TYR A 241 3.13 8.28 -1.36
CA TYR A 241 3.48 8.50 0.05
C TYR A 241 4.36 9.73 0.23
N ALA A 242 4.28 10.29 1.43
CA ALA A 242 5.13 11.38 1.88
C ALA A 242 5.60 11.08 3.31
N ASN A 243 6.90 10.92 3.48
CA ASN A 243 7.53 10.53 4.74
C ASN A 243 8.49 11.60 5.23
N TYR A 244 8.47 11.83 6.53
CA TYR A 244 9.56 12.46 7.25
C TYR A 244 10.65 11.42 7.50
N VAL A 245 11.90 11.82 7.33
CA VAL A 245 13.09 10.96 7.46
C VAL A 245 13.97 11.49 8.57
N TYR A 246 14.31 10.65 9.52
CA TYR A 246 15.30 10.92 10.54
C TYR A 246 16.55 10.06 10.28
N ASN A 247 17.71 10.70 10.17
CA ASN A 247 19.00 10.07 9.98
C ASN A 247 19.77 10.09 11.31
N PHE A 248 20.22 8.94 11.77
CA PHE A 248 20.99 8.80 12.99
C PHE A 248 22.47 9.13 12.82
#